data_651e13a175b365eb9b9d0e03358c7240
#
_entry.id   651e13a175b365eb9b9d0e03358c7240
#
_cell.length_a   1.000
_cell.length_b   1.000
_cell.length_c   1.000
_cell.angle_alpha   90.00
_cell.angle_beta   90.00
_cell.angle_gamma   90.00
#
_symmetry.space_group_name_H-M   'P 1'
#
loop_
_entity.id
_entity.type
_entity.pdbx_description
1 polymer ?
#
loop_
_entity_poly.entity_id
_entity_poly.type
_entity_poly.pdbx_seq_one_letter_code
_entity_poly.pdbx_strand_id
1 'polypeptide(L)'
;WLRTTHMHPLLASCVFHFEFEFCHPFSDGNGRTGRLWQTLLLSRWRPVLAWLPVESAIRRRQADYYEALARSGALGSCESFVEFMLEAIRESILPYAKPAGAEGMNRALALAFLRDNSRSTVAQLAEHLGSSKRSAERLVAQLKDEGVLERQGSPRAGLWIVHVSDNLADT
;
A
#
# COMPACT_ATOMS: atom_id res chain seq x y z
N TRP A 1 -6.58 19.96 13.05
CA TRP A 1 -6.43 19.67 11.64
C TRP A 1 -6.42 18.17 11.38
N LEU A 2 -5.54 17.34 11.97
CA LEU A 2 -5.47 15.88 11.78
C LEU A 2 -6.78 15.14 12.03
N ARG A 3 -7.68 15.67 12.89
CA ARG A 3 -8.99 15.07 13.17
C ARG A 3 -10.07 15.44 12.16
N THR A 4 -9.87 16.51 11.43
CA THR A 4 -10.91 17.13 10.57
C THR A 4 -10.54 17.10 9.10
N THR A 5 -9.29 16.78 8.76
CA THR A 5 -8.87 16.71 7.36
C THR A 5 -9.45 15.48 6.66
N HIS A 6 -9.88 15.66 5.41
CA HIS A 6 -10.28 14.58 4.50
C HIS A 6 -9.11 14.10 3.63
N MET A 7 -7.89 14.60 3.90
CA MET A 7 -6.69 14.20 3.16
C MET A 7 -6.36 12.73 3.43
N HIS A 8 -5.84 12.05 2.41
CA HIS A 8 -5.40 10.67 2.57
C HIS A 8 -4.33 10.56 3.68
N PRO A 9 -4.41 9.58 4.61
CA PRO A 9 -3.52 9.51 5.78
C PRO A 9 -2.04 9.53 5.46
N LEU A 10 -1.62 8.96 4.33
CA LEU A 10 -0.24 9.00 3.87
C LEU A 10 0.22 10.44 3.59
N LEU A 11 -0.58 11.23 2.86
CA LEU A 11 -0.30 12.63 2.57
C LEU A 11 -0.36 13.47 3.85
N ALA A 12 -1.39 13.28 4.67
CA ALA A 12 -1.56 14.00 5.94
C ALA A 12 -0.36 13.80 6.87
N SER A 13 0.25 12.59 6.90
CA SER A 13 1.45 12.33 7.69
C SER A 13 2.68 13.09 7.19
N CYS A 14 2.83 13.23 5.87
CA CYS A 14 3.94 13.98 5.26
C CYS A 14 3.79 15.49 5.48
N VAL A 15 2.57 16.02 5.29
CA VAL A 15 2.27 17.43 5.55
C VAL A 15 2.48 17.76 7.02
N PHE A 16 2.00 16.91 7.94
CA PHE A 16 2.25 17.09 9.36
C PHE A 16 3.73 17.12 9.71
N HIS A 17 4.53 16.24 9.10
CA HIS A 17 5.97 16.21 9.32
C HIS A 17 6.62 17.51 8.85
N PHE A 18 6.26 18.02 7.66
CA PHE A 18 6.73 19.30 7.16
C PHE A 18 6.40 20.45 8.13
N GLU A 19 5.14 20.58 8.51
CA GLU A 19 4.68 21.64 9.42
C GLU A 19 5.38 21.58 10.77
N PHE A 20 5.64 20.37 11.28
CA PHE A 20 6.35 20.18 12.53
C PHE A 20 7.81 20.66 12.44
N GLU A 21 8.52 20.33 11.34
CA GLU A 21 9.88 20.79 11.08
C GLU A 21 9.92 22.30 10.86
N PHE A 22 8.92 22.86 10.19
CA PHE A 22 8.82 24.29 9.92
C PHE A 22 8.54 25.09 11.21
N CYS A 23 7.62 24.65 12.05
CA CYS A 23 7.30 25.28 13.34
C CYS A 23 8.47 25.18 14.33
N HIS A 24 9.32 24.18 14.22
CA HIS A 24 10.54 23.95 15.00
C HIS A 24 10.36 24.14 16.52
N PRO A 25 9.41 23.41 17.17
CA PRO A 25 8.96 23.72 18.53
C PRO A 25 9.99 23.44 19.63
N PHE A 26 11.04 22.66 19.34
CA PHE A 26 12.08 22.30 20.31
C PHE A 26 13.42 22.90 19.94
N SER A 27 14.26 23.17 20.96
CA SER A 27 15.64 23.64 20.76
C SER A 27 16.53 22.57 20.08
N ASP A 28 16.24 21.30 20.28
CA ASP A 28 16.89 20.15 19.60
C ASP A 28 15.92 18.98 19.46
N GLY A 29 16.22 18.09 18.50
CA GLY A 29 15.49 16.85 18.29
C GLY A 29 14.20 16.96 17.45
N ASN A 30 13.93 18.11 16.81
CA ASN A 30 12.75 18.28 15.98
C ASN A 30 12.67 17.20 14.89
N GLY A 31 13.74 16.96 14.14
CA GLY A 31 13.78 15.94 13.10
C GLY A 31 13.49 14.53 13.60
N ARG A 32 13.99 14.15 14.76
CA ARG A 32 13.68 12.85 15.38
C ARG A 32 12.21 12.77 15.78
N THR A 33 11.71 13.83 16.39
CA THR A 33 10.32 13.91 16.84
C THR A 33 9.34 13.94 15.67
N GLY A 34 9.62 14.71 14.62
CA GLY A 34 8.82 14.76 13.39
C GLY A 34 8.69 13.39 12.73
N ARG A 35 9.81 12.65 12.59
CA ARG A 35 9.81 11.28 12.06
C ARG A 35 9.04 10.30 12.94
N LEU A 36 9.17 10.41 14.26
CA LEU A 36 8.41 9.59 15.20
C LEU A 36 6.91 9.82 15.07
N TRP A 37 6.49 11.08 15.00
CA TRP A 37 5.09 11.43 14.78
C TRP A 37 4.57 10.91 13.44
N GLN A 38 5.35 11.03 12.36
CA GLN A 38 4.96 10.49 11.07
C GLN A 38 4.76 8.98 11.13
N THR A 39 5.69 8.25 11.76
CA THR A 39 5.58 6.80 11.98
C THR A 39 4.31 6.46 12.76
N LEU A 40 4.00 7.21 13.82
CA LEU A 40 2.78 7.03 14.61
C LEU A 40 1.51 7.26 13.77
N LEU A 41 1.47 8.30 12.96
CA LEU A 41 0.33 8.60 12.10
C LEU A 41 0.12 7.51 11.05
N LEU A 42 1.20 7.05 10.42
CA LEU A 42 1.17 5.97 9.44
C LEU A 42 0.72 4.65 10.07
N SER A 43 1.20 4.32 11.27
CA SER A 43 0.85 3.08 11.97
C SER A 43 -0.62 3.02 12.39
N ARG A 44 -1.23 4.17 12.69
CA ARG A 44 -2.68 4.27 12.96
C ARG A 44 -3.53 3.97 11.73
N TRP A 45 -3.04 4.29 10.56
CA TRP A 45 -3.72 3.97 9.31
C TRP A 45 -3.45 2.52 8.87
N ARG A 46 -2.18 2.09 8.93
CA ARG A 46 -1.75 0.73 8.61
C ARG A 46 -0.67 0.28 9.60
N PRO A 47 -0.98 -0.62 10.54
CA PRO A 47 -0.03 -1.05 11.60
C PRO A 47 1.32 -1.54 11.06
N VAL A 48 1.34 -2.20 9.90
CA VAL A 48 2.58 -2.68 9.26
C VAL A 48 3.57 -1.54 8.96
N LEU A 49 3.10 -0.30 8.78
CA LEU A 49 3.95 0.85 8.48
C LEU A 49 4.79 1.30 9.69
N ALA A 50 4.47 0.84 10.91
CA ALA A 50 5.31 1.07 12.09
C ALA A 50 6.70 0.42 11.96
N TRP A 51 6.82 -0.62 11.16
CA TRP A 51 8.03 -1.42 11.00
C TRP A 51 8.88 -1.02 9.79
N LEU A 52 8.43 -0.04 9.02
CA LEU A 52 9.17 0.42 7.84
C LEU A 52 10.39 1.26 8.26
N PRO A 53 11.57 0.96 7.70
CA PRO A 53 12.80 1.70 7.98
C PRO A 53 12.86 3.05 7.22
N VAL A 54 11.80 3.88 7.32
CA VAL A 54 11.70 5.19 6.64
C VAL A 54 12.86 6.10 7.07
N GLU A 55 13.23 6.07 8.35
CA GLU A 55 14.37 6.84 8.85
C GLU A 55 15.69 6.46 8.14
N SER A 56 15.89 5.18 7.86
CA SER A 56 17.07 4.71 7.12
C SER A 56 17.07 5.21 5.67
N ALA A 57 15.90 5.29 5.02
CA ALA A 57 15.78 5.85 3.68
C ALA A 57 16.08 7.36 3.67
N ILE A 58 15.55 8.11 4.62
CA ILE A 58 15.84 9.55 4.81
C ILE A 58 17.35 9.76 5.08
N ARG A 59 17.95 8.94 5.94
CA ARG A 59 19.37 9.05 6.30
C ARG A 59 20.29 8.84 5.08
N ARG A 60 19.97 7.90 4.20
CA ARG A 60 20.74 7.68 2.95
C ARG A 60 20.68 8.88 2.00
N ARG A 61 19.60 9.66 2.07
CA ARG A 61 19.31 10.81 1.21
C ARG A 61 19.19 12.09 2.05
N GLN A 62 20.03 12.24 3.07
CA GLN A 62 19.92 13.34 4.03
C GLN A 62 20.07 14.72 3.39
N ALA A 63 20.92 14.86 2.39
CA ALA A 63 21.08 16.11 1.66
C ALA A 63 19.79 16.50 0.93
N ASP A 64 19.18 15.56 0.21
CA ASP A 64 17.91 15.76 -0.52
C ASP A 64 16.76 16.11 0.44
N TYR A 65 16.75 15.49 1.64
CA TYR A 65 15.77 15.79 2.69
C TYR A 65 15.84 17.26 3.12
N TYR A 66 17.04 17.77 3.42
CA TYR A 66 17.20 19.17 3.81
C TYR A 66 16.97 20.14 2.66
N GLU A 67 17.33 19.76 1.43
CA GLU A 67 17.03 20.55 0.24
C GLU A 67 15.50 20.66 0.01
N ALA A 68 14.78 19.55 0.09
CA ALA A 68 13.33 19.52 -0.04
C ALA A 68 12.64 20.37 1.04
N LEU A 69 13.14 20.31 2.28
CA LEU A 69 12.62 21.11 3.39
C LEU A 69 12.87 22.61 3.15
N ALA A 70 14.09 22.99 2.80
CA ALA A 70 14.47 24.39 2.52
C ALA A 70 13.69 24.96 1.34
N ARG A 71 13.57 24.18 0.24
CA ARG A 71 12.82 24.57 -0.95
C ARG A 71 11.34 24.79 -0.64
N SER A 72 10.74 23.87 0.11
CA SER A 72 9.34 23.98 0.54
C SER A 72 9.10 25.22 1.40
N GLY A 73 10.00 25.49 2.35
CA GLY A 73 9.93 26.70 3.19
C GLY A 73 10.06 27.99 2.37
N ALA A 74 10.99 28.04 1.41
CA ALA A 74 11.19 29.20 0.56
C ALA A 74 9.99 29.49 -0.38
N LEU A 75 9.30 28.44 -0.84
CA LEU A 75 8.14 28.56 -1.73
C LEU A 75 6.81 28.73 -0.98
N GLY A 76 6.80 28.58 0.35
CA GLY A 76 5.56 28.54 1.14
C GLY A 76 4.63 27.37 0.74
N SER A 77 5.20 26.26 0.23
CA SER A 77 4.48 25.08 -0.23
C SER A 77 5.17 23.81 0.27
N CYS A 78 4.42 22.89 0.84
CA CYS A 78 4.96 21.60 1.31
C CYS A 78 5.18 20.58 0.17
N GLU A 79 4.90 20.90 -1.07
CA GLU A 79 4.88 19.96 -2.21
C GLU A 79 6.20 19.20 -2.37
N SER A 80 7.33 19.92 -2.50
CA SER A 80 8.64 19.29 -2.69
C SER A 80 9.03 18.36 -1.53
N PHE A 81 8.67 18.74 -0.31
CA PHE A 81 8.92 17.90 0.86
C PHE A 81 8.02 16.66 0.88
N VAL A 82 6.74 16.82 0.54
CA VAL A 82 5.79 15.71 0.46
C VAL A 82 6.23 14.70 -0.61
N GLU A 83 6.64 15.17 -1.79
CA GLU A 83 7.17 14.30 -2.86
C GLU A 83 8.37 13.49 -2.38
N PHE A 84 9.36 14.15 -1.77
CA PHE A 84 10.53 13.49 -1.20
C PHE A 84 10.13 12.42 -0.17
N MET A 85 9.20 12.73 0.74
CA MET A 85 8.77 11.82 1.80
C MET A 85 7.99 10.62 1.24
N LEU A 86 7.14 10.82 0.23
CA LEU A 86 6.45 9.73 -0.44
C LEU A 86 7.44 8.78 -1.12
N GLU A 87 8.48 9.32 -1.75
CA GLU A 87 9.55 8.53 -2.36
C GLU A 87 10.33 7.72 -1.30
N ALA A 88 10.69 8.33 -0.18
CA ALA A 88 11.38 7.66 0.92
C ALA A 88 10.54 6.54 1.54
N ILE A 89 9.24 6.75 1.70
CA ILE A 89 8.30 5.71 2.15
C ILE A 89 8.21 4.59 1.12
N ARG A 90 8.09 4.91 -0.18
CA ARG A 90 8.07 3.93 -1.27
C ARG A 90 9.33 3.07 -1.28
N GLU A 91 10.51 3.68 -1.19
CA GLU A 91 11.79 2.97 -1.10
C GLU A 91 11.87 2.05 0.12
N SER A 92 11.26 2.45 1.24
CA SER A 92 11.22 1.65 2.46
C SER A 92 10.31 0.43 2.35
N ILE A 93 9.27 0.48 1.51
CA ILE A 93 8.32 -0.61 1.28
C ILE A 93 8.88 -1.64 0.27
N LEU A 94 9.57 -1.17 -0.77
CA LEU A 94 9.98 -2.01 -1.91
C LEU A 94 10.70 -3.32 -1.53
N PRO A 95 11.62 -3.36 -0.55
CA PRO A 95 12.30 -4.60 -0.17
C PRO A 95 11.37 -5.64 0.46
N TYR A 96 10.24 -5.19 1.02
CA TYR A 96 9.25 -6.05 1.71
C TYR A 96 7.98 -6.23 0.87
N ALA A 97 7.76 -5.39 -0.12
CA ALA A 97 6.80 -5.67 -1.16
C ALA A 97 7.30 -6.94 -1.86
N LYS A 98 6.73 -8.10 -1.51
CA LYS A 98 6.81 -9.21 -2.46
C LYS A 98 6.50 -8.59 -3.81
N PRO A 99 7.30 -8.84 -4.87
CA PRO A 99 6.87 -8.43 -6.17
C PRO A 99 5.46 -9.01 -6.32
N ALA A 100 4.46 -8.15 -6.17
CA ALA A 100 3.19 -8.36 -6.80
C ALA A 100 3.55 -8.25 -8.28
N GLY A 101 4.23 -9.30 -8.79
CA GLY A 101 4.32 -9.53 -10.20
C GLY A 101 2.88 -9.49 -10.68
N ALA A 102 2.68 -9.26 -11.95
CA ALA A 102 1.35 -9.29 -12.56
C ALA A 102 0.47 -10.46 -12.03
N GLU A 103 1.10 -11.53 -11.54
CA GLU A 103 0.49 -12.69 -10.89
C GLU A 103 -0.16 -12.39 -9.54
N GLY A 104 0.46 -11.65 -8.66
CA GLY A 104 -0.13 -11.33 -7.33
C GLY A 104 -1.27 -10.33 -7.43
N MET A 105 -1.15 -9.33 -8.32
CA MET A 105 -2.22 -8.39 -8.62
C MET A 105 -3.40 -9.11 -9.29
N ASN A 106 -3.12 -9.93 -10.30
CA ASN A 106 -4.14 -10.71 -11.00
C ASN A 106 -4.83 -11.71 -10.07
N ARG A 107 -4.11 -12.29 -9.09
CA ARG A 107 -4.68 -13.15 -8.06
C ARG A 107 -5.71 -12.40 -7.21
N ALA A 108 -5.35 -11.24 -6.66
CA ALA A 108 -6.24 -10.44 -5.83
C ALA A 108 -7.47 -9.96 -6.59
N LEU A 109 -7.29 -9.47 -7.82
CA LEU A 109 -8.37 -9.05 -8.71
C LEU A 109 -9.28 -10.22 -9.10
N ALA A 110 -8.71 -11.40 -9.37
CA ALA A 110 -9.46 -12.61 -9.70
C ALA A 110 -10.35 -13.05 -8.53
N LEU A 111 -9.82 -13.10 -7.32
CA LEU A 111 -10.59 -13.50 -6.14
C LEU A 111 -11.71 -12.50 -5.82
N ALA A 112 -11.44 -11.19 -5.92
CA ALA A 112 -12.45 -10.16 -5.75
C ALA A 112 -13.56 -10.30 -6.80
N PHE A 113 -13.20 -10.40 -8.07
CA PHE A 113 -14.16 -10.56 -9.17
C PHE A 113 -15.02 -11.83 -9.02
N LEU A 114 -14.42 -12.98 -8.72
CA LEU A 114 -15.12 -14.26 -8.59
C LEU A 114 -16.02 -14.31 -7.35
N ARG A 115 -15.67 -13.61 -6.28
CA ARG A 115 -16.51 -13.47 -5.09
C ARG A 115 -17.78 -12.67 -5.41
N ASP A 116 -17.62 -11.55 -6.12
CA ASP A 116 -18.73 -10.66 -6.46
C ASP A 116 -19.55 -11.19 -7.65
N ASN A 117 -18.94 -12.03 -8.50
CA ASN A 117 -19.54 -12.61 -9.70
C ASN A 117 -19.41 -14.14 -9.71
N SER A 118 -20.00 -14.82 -8.73
CA SER A 118 -19.83 -16.26 -8.49
C SER A 118 -20.25 -17.16 -9.68
N ARG A 119 -21.06 -16.68 -10.61
CA ARG A 119 -21.50 -17.43 -11.81
C ARG A 119 -20.68 -17.13 -13.05
N SER A 120 -19.65 -16.29 -12.95
CA SER A 120 -18.85 -15.89 -14.10
C SER A 120 -18.08 -17.08 -14.73
N THR A 121 -17.80 -16.94 -16.01
CA THR A 121 -16.94 -17.85 -16.75
C THR A 121 -15.48 -17.42 -16.65
N VAL A 122 -14.56 -18.36 -16.94
CA VAL A 122 -13.13 -18.03 -17.01
C VAL A 122 -12.83 -17.02 -18.15
N ALA A 123 -13.66 -17.00 -19.19
CA ALA A 123 -13.52 -16.00 -20.27
C ALA A 123 -13.83 -14.58 -19.77
N GLN A 124 -14.90 -14.41 -18.99
CA GLN A 124 -15.24 -13.12 -18.36
C GLN A 124 -14.18 -12.68 -17.33
N LEU A 125 -13.62 -13.64 -16.59
CA LEU A 125 -12.49 -13.35 -15.72
C LEU A 125 -11.27 -12.89 -16.52
N ALA A 126 -10.95 -13.54 -17.64
CA ALA A 126 -9.83 -13.15 -18.49
C ALA A 126 -10.01 -11.73 -19.05
N GLU A 127 -11.21 -11.38 -19.48
CA GLU A 127 -11.57 -10.03 -19.94
C GLU A 127 -11.41 -9.01 -18.81
N HIS A 128 -11.92 -9.30 -17.61
CA HIS A 128 -11.78 -8.43 -16.43
C HIS A 128 -10.31 -8.19 -16.04
N LEU A 129 -9.46 -9.22 -16.15
CA LEU A 129 -8.03 -9.14 -15.87
C LEU A 129 -7.20 -8.55 -17.01
N GLY A 130 -7.80 -8.24 -18.17
CA GLY A 130 -7.06 -7.84 -19.37
C GLY A 130 -6.03 -8.89 -19.82
N SER A 131 -6.29 -10.18 -19.57
CA SER A 131 -5.35 -11.28 -19.79
C SER A 131 -5.86 -12.28 -20.83
N SER A 132 -4.98 -13.18 -21.33
CA SER A 132 -5.43 -14.26 -22.19
C SER A 132 -6.26 -15.29 -21.40
N LYS A 133 -7.20 -15.94 -22.07
CA LYS A 133 -8.00 -17.03 -21.49
C LYS A 133 -7.11 -18.13 -20.87
N ARG A 134 -6.01 -18.48 -21.53
CA ARG A 134 -5.04 -19.47 -21.04
C ARG A 134 -4.36 -19.04 -19.75
N SER A 135 -4.05 -17.74 -19.60
CA SER A 135 -3.48 -17.18 -18.36
C SER A 135 -4.49 -17.22 -17.22
N ALA A 136 -5.76 -16.88 -17.49
CA ALA A 136 -6.83 -16.96 -16.50
C ALA A 136 -7.13 -18.41 -16.08
N GLU A 137 -7.12 -19.37 -17.02
CA GLU A 137 -7.28 -20.80 -16.74
C GLU A 137 -6.16 -21.32 -15.82
N ARG A 138 -4.90 -20.93 -16.09
CA ARG A 138 -3.75 -21.29 -15.23
C ARG A 138 -3.89 -20.70 -13.83
N LEU A 139 -4.28 -19.43 -13.71
CA LEU A 139 -4.51 -18.78 -12.43
C LEU A 139 -5.63 -19.46 -11.63
N VAL A 140 -6.76 -19.79 -12.27
CA VAL A 140 -7.87 -20.51 -11.64
C VAL A 140 -7.44 -21.91 -11.18
N ALA A 141 -6.64 -22.63 -11.96
CA ALA A 141 -6.11 -23.94 -11.57
C ALA A 141 -5.24 -23.81 -10.32
N GLN A 142 -4.31 -22.84 -10.30
CA GLN A 142 -3.45 -22.57 -9.15
C GLN A 142 -4.27 -22.23 -7.89
N LEU A 143 -5.28 -21.36 -8.00
CA LEU A 143 -6.13 -20.98 -6.86
C LEU A 143 -6.94 -22.16 -6.31
N LYS A 144 -7.30 -23.10 -7.15
CA LYS A 144 -7.97 -24.36 -6.74
C LYS A 144 -6.99 -25.29 -6.02
N ASP A 145 -5.79 -25.48 -6.56
CA ASP A 145 -4.76 -26.33 -5.96
C ASP A 145 -4.34 -25.80 -4.57
N GLU A 146 -4.36 -24.48 -4.37
CA GLU A 146 -4.12 -23.83 -3.09
C GLU A 146 -5.32 -23.88 -2.12
N GLY A 147 -6.49 -24.41 -2.56
CA GLY A 147 -7.69 -24.49 -1.74
C GLY A 147 -8.39 -23.15 -1.47
N VAL A 148 -7.97 -22.06 -2.14
CA VAL A 148 -8.52 -20.71 -1.95
C VAL A 148 -9.77 -20.49 -2.83
N LEU A 149 -9.91 -21.29 -3.90
CA LEU A 149 -11.03 -21.21 -4.83
C LEU A 149 -11.59 -22.60 -5.08
N GLU A 150 -12.90 -22.72 -5.01
CA GLU A 150 -13.62 -23.96 -5.34
C GLU A 150 -14.70 -23.66 -6.38
N ARG A 151 -15.05 -24.69 -7.19
CA ARG A 151 -16.22 -24.62 -8.07
C ARG A 151 -17.24 -25.64 -7.65
N GLN A 152 -18.34 -25.19 -7.11
CA GLN A 152 -19.45 -26.05 -6.74
C GLN A 152 -20.44 -26.22 -7.91
N GLY A 153 -20.72 -27.44 -8.29
CA GLY A 153 -21.65 -27.76 -9.39
C GLY A 153 -20.98 -28.09 -10.73
N SER A 154 -21.74 -28.02 -11.81
CA SER A 154 -21.26 -28.44 -13.13
C SER A 154 -20.30 -27.40 -13.75
N PRO A 155 -19.41 -27.81 -14.71
CA PRO A 155 -18.50 -26.89 -15.37
C PRO A 155 -19.20 -25.73 -16.11
N ARG A 156 -20.46 -25.89 -16.51
CA ARG A 156 -21.23 -24.89 -17.27
C ARG A 156 -22.16 -24.02 -16.39
N ALA A 157 -22.63 -24.55 -15.24
CA ALA A 157 -23.60 -23.87 -14.37
C ALA A 157 -23.20 -23.80 -12.90
N GLY A 158 -21.93 -24.11 -12.56
CA GLY A 158 -21.44 -24.10 -11.20
C GLY A 158 -21.12 -22.68 -10.71
N LEU A 159 -21.06 -22.57 -9.37
CA LEU A 159 -20.72 -21.36 -8.65
C LEU A 159 -19.25 -21.38 -8.20
N TRP A 160 -18.61 -20.24 -8.24
CA TRP A 160 -17.30 -20.05 -7.62
C TRP A 160 -17.48 -19.75 -6.13
N ILE A 161 -16.76 -20.46 -5.30
CA ILE A 161 -16.67 -20.23 -3.86
C ILE A 161 -15.22 -19.79 -3.57
N VAL A 162 -15.07 -18.60 -3.00
CA VAL A 162 -13.78 -18.07 -2.57
C VAL A 162 -13.67 -18.33 -1.07
N HIS A 163 -12.71 -19.16 -0.68
CA HIS A 163 -12.37 -19.40 0.72
C HIS A 163 -11.40 -18.29 1.18
N VAL A 164 -11.88 -17.42 2.08
CA VAL A 164 -11.01 -16.46 2.75
C VAL A 164 -10.25 -17.24 3.82
N SER A 165 -8.96 -17.42 3.66
CA SER A 165 -8.11 -17.91 4.74
C SER A 165 -8.05 -16.79 5.79
N ASP A 166 -8.78 -16.92 6.90
CA ASP A 166 -8.65 -16.10 8.11
C ASP A 166 -7.29 -16.37 8.79
N ASN A 167 -6.20 -16.10 8.10
CA ASN A 167 -4.85 -16.17 8.65
C ASN A 167 -4.37 -14.77 9.07
N LEU A 168 -5.19 -14.02 9.80
CA LEU A 168 -4.81 -12.76 10.48
C LEU A 168 -5.37 -12.64 11.89
N ALA A 169 -5.69 -13.78 12.54
CA ALA A 169 -5.96 -13.81 13.96
C ALA A 169 -5.22 -15.02 14.54
N ASP A 170 -3.93 -14.84 14.86
CA ASP A 170 -3.18 -15.47 15.95
C ASP A 170 -1.68 -15.33 15.68
N THR A 171 -1.09 -14.20 16.10
CA THR A 171 0.20 -14.16 16.83
C THR A 171 0.41 -12.74 17.36
#